data_26e1dacfdc0998f09ecb3abacf8efbba
#
_entry.id   26e1dacfdc0998f09ecb3abacf8efbba
#
_cell.length_a   1.000
_cell.length_b   1.000
_cell.length_c   1.000
_cell.angle_alpha   90.00
_cell.angle_beta   90.00
_cell.angle_gamma   90.00
#
_symmetry.space_group_name_H-M   'P 1'
#
loop_
_entity.id
_entity.type
_entity.pdbx_description
1 polymer ?
#
loop_
_entity_poly.entity_id
_entity_poly.type
_entity_poly.pdbx_seq_one_letter_code
_entity_poly.pdbx_strand_id
1 'polypeptide(L)'
;MLKYRDNKMTLNSNGCFKKSFGYTCLNEIIHKDKLEYILKNWKLFEKQLNSDSWDIDYNPKTLLSKYFNKYKDSNIIAIKYKKTDKYATSIGRYFCNSGLGIQSLPRKIRHTICKGLYIDLDFKNAHPVILKQLCDTYDIKCPNLTTYVNNREEILNMISKSLNIALADAKFIFLKALNGNKTTYDIQNWFSTLEEFNNIHSHISNLEEFKTIREEVINESIENVDARVVNRILCSFECDCLESLFKILDKNKCFDYYSQEQNKIYKVCSLIFDGLQVLDNASNRKLINQEFLTSLSSAIKLETGFSLEVVIKEFDECLEIPSDYSIMNKGNNTISSDTEARDYVLSIYGKYYIKCCNVRYVKYNNIWTSNPDVVEEVITNHIINCNLQMELGEGKYKNYSGFKSHISSCYKLILSTGFQTQNDFIKNNLNKGKYYLPFKDCVFSFIDGKTYSYDDLNICFTQQINRNFPKYVAEDYEELLRRVINPIYPNEDERDYNAHIKAR
;
A
#
# COMPACT_ATOMS: atom_id res chain seq x y z
N MET A 1 -9.34 -23.14 -21.90
CA MET A 1 -8.28 -22.86 -22.85
C MET A 1 -8.92 -22.10 -23.97
N LEU A 2 -8.62 -20.82 -24.06
CA LEU A 2 -8.72 -20.15 -25.32
C LEU A 2 -7.62 -20.80 -26.17
N LYS A 3 -7.99 -21.74 -27.00
CA LYS A 3 -7.10 -22.26 -28.03
C LYS A 3 -7.07 -21.20 -29.09
N TYR A 4 -5.91 -20.59 -29.33
CA TYR A 4 -5.62 -19.96 -30.60
C TYR A 4 -5.73 -21.04 -31.66
N ARG A 5 -6.86 -21.13 -32.31
CA ARG A 5 -7.01 -21.75 -33.60
C ARG A 5 -7.12 -20.62 -34.62
N ASP A 6 -6.20 -20.59 -35.52
CA ASP A 6 -6.21 -19.69 -36.70
C ASP A 6 -6.23 -18.20 -36.38
N ASN A 7 -5.40 -17.75 -35.38
CA ASN A 7 -5.31 -16.36 -34.93
C ASN A 7 -6.62 -15.72 -34.38
N LYS A 8 -7.67 -16.51 -34.14
CA LYS A 8 -8.90 -16.02 -33.48
C LYS A 8 -9.02 -16.57 -32.06
N MET A 9 -9.35 -15.70 -31.10
CA MET A 9 -9.75 -16.12 -29.76
C MET A 9 -11.08 -16.85 -29.84
N THR A 10 -11.12 -18.12 -29.43
CA THR A 10 -12.38 -18.86 -29.35
C THR A 10 -12.71 -19.18 -27.90
N LEU A 11 -13.94 -18.87 -27.50
CA LEU A 11 -14.55 -19.46 -26.30
C LEU A 11 -14.56 -20.98 -26.45
N ASN A 12 -14.52 -21.71 -25.31
CA ASN A 12 -14.69 -23.16 -25.37
C ASN A 12 -16.08 -23.50 -25.97
N SER A 13 -16.25 -24.73 -26.43
CA SER A 13 -17.44 -25.20 -27.16
C SER A 13 -18.80 -24.96 -26.49
N ASN A 14 -18.81 -24.44 -25.26
CA ASN A 14 -20.01 -24.15 -24.49
C ASN A 14 -20.20 -22.64 -24.20
N GLY A 15 -19.44 -21.75 -24.82
CA GLY A 15 -19.54 -20.31 -24.57
C GLY A 15 -19.11 -19.88 -23.17
N CYS A 16 -18.50 -20.77 -22.39
CA CYS A 16 -18.10 -20.49 -21.02
C CYS A 16 -16.58 -20.28 -20.95
N PHE A 17 -16.17 -19.24 -20.22
CA PHE A 17 -14.80 -19.11 -19.75
C PHE A 17 -14.47 -20.30 -18.83
N LYS A 18 -13.22 -20.74 -18.83
CA LYS A 18 -12.77 -21.94 -18.13
C LYS A 18 -13.17 -21.98 -16.64
N LYS A 19 -13.31 -23.22 -16.14
CA LYS A 19 -13.44 -23.50 -14.69
C LYS A 19 -12.40 -22.70 -13.90
N SER A 20 -12.91 -22.03 -12.85
CA SER A 20 -12.09 -21.36 -11.83
C SER A 20 -10.92 -22.23 -11.36
N PHE A 21 -9.81 -21.62 -10.93
CA PHE A 21 -8.76 -22.34 -10.25
C PHE A 21 -9.35 -23.07 -9.03
N GLY A 22 -8.79 -24.24 -8.68
CA GLY A 22 -9.36 -25.15 -7.66
C GLY A 22 -9.39 -24.60 -6.24
N TYR A 23 -8.93 -23.36 -6.00
CA TYR A 23 -8.93 -22.70 -4.70
C TYR A 23 -9.97 -21.59 -4.69
N THR A 24 -11.15 -21.88 -4.16
CA THR A 24 -12.15 -20.87 -3.80
C THR A 24 -11.93 -20.33 -2.39
N CYS A 25 -11.01 -20.94 -1.63
CA CYS A 25 -10.71 -20.59 -0.26
C CYS A 25 -9.20 -20.47 -0.10
N LEU A 26 -8.73 -19.26 0.17
CA LEU A 26 -7.34 -18.93 0.45
C LEU A 26 -7.21 -18.46 1.89
N ASN A 27 -6.02 -18.52 2.46
CA ASN A 27 -5.80 -18.03 3.79
C ASN A 27 -5.12 -16.66 3.73
N GLU A 28 -5.44 -15.82 4.69
CA GLU A 28 -4.82 -14.50 4.88
C GLU A 28 -4.19 -14.41 6.26
N ILE A 29 -3.08 -13.69 6.35
CA ILE A 29 -2.43 -13.26 7.57
C ILE A 29 -2.30 -11.74 7.56
N ILE A 30 -2.30 -11.10 8.71
CA ILE A 30 -2.12 -9.65 8.83
C ILE A 30 -1.29 -9.30 10.06
N HIS A 31 -0.78 -8.11 10.12
CA HIS A 31 -0.32 -7.51 11.37
C HIS A 31 -1.54 -7.18 12.24
N LYS A 32 -2.00 -8.17 13.03
CA LYS A 32 -3.18 -8.07 13.88
C LYS A 32 -3.10 -6.92 14.88
N ASP A 33 -1.94 -6.74 15.47
CA ASP A 33 -1.62 -5.68 16.42
C ASP A 33 -1.71 -4.29 15.78
N LYS A 34 -1.28 -4.10 14.53
CA LYS A 34 -1.49 -2.83 13.80
C LYS A 34 -2.98 -2.56 13.57
N LEU A 35 -3.74 -3.57 13.16
CA LEU A 35 -5.18 -3.41 12.95
C LEU A 35 -5.90 -3.08 14.28
N GLU A 36 -5.52 -3.73 15.36
CA GLU A 36 -6.04 -3.43 16.70
C GLU A 36 -5.73 -2.00 17.12
N TYR A 37 -4.50 -1.54 16.90
CA TYR A 37 -4.10 -0.16 17.17
C TYR A 37 -4.93 0.85 16.36
N ILE A 38 -5.14 0.61 15.07
CA ILE A 38 -5.99 1.46 14.22
C ILE A 38 -7.41 1.54 14.77
N LEU A 39 -7.98 0.40 15.19
CA LEU A 39 -9.35 0.35 15.71
C LEU A 39 -9.48 1.09 17.05
N LYS A 40 -8.53 0.92 17.96
CA LYS A 40 -8.50 1.62 19.26
C LYS A 40 -8.32 3.14 19.09
N ASN A 41 -7.51 3.54 18.14
CA ASN A 41 -7.15 4.94 17.89
C ASN A 41 -7.83 5.52 16.63
N TRP A 42 -9.02 5.06 16.29
CA TRP A 42 -9.73 5.39 15.06
C TRP A 42 -9.76 6.87 14.72
N LYS A 43 -10.02 7.74 15.72
CA LYS A 43 -10.10 9.19 15.52
C LYS A 43 -8.82 9.82 14.96
N LEU A 44 -7.64 9.23 15.21
CA LEU A 44 -6.37 9.71 14.67
C LEU A 44 -6.27 9.45 13.15
N PHE A 45 -6.89 8.38 12.69
CA PHE A 45 -6.80 7.93 11.29
C PHE A 45 -7.99 8.35 10.44
N GLU A 46 -9.10 8.76 11.07
CA GLU A 46 -10.35 9.11 10.38
C GLU A 46 -10.13 10.16 9.28
N LYS A 47 -9.35 11.22 9.56
CA LYS A 47 -9.02 12.26 8.58
C LYS A 47 -8.16 11.74 7.41
N GLN A 48 -7.23 10.82 7.69
CA GLN A 48 -6.37 10.22 6.66
C GLN A 48 -7.14 9.24 5.75
N LEU A 49 -8.22 8.65 6.28
CA LEU A 49 -9.06 7.68 5.61
C LEU A 49 -10.22 8.32 4.84
N ASN A 50 -10.72 9.48 5.28
CA ASN A 50 -11.82 10.20 4.62
C ASN A 50 -11.44 10.78 3.24
N SER A 51 -10.16 10.78 2.88
CA SER A 51 -9.70 11.13 1.53
C SER A 51 -9.89 9.99 0.53
N ASP A 52 -10.07 8.77 1.00
CA ASP A 52 -10.30 7.61 0.15
C ASP A 52 -11.83 7.45 -0.05
N SER A 53 -12.29 7.35 -1.29
CA SER A 53 -13.70 7.12 -1.61
C SER A 53 -14.14 5.75 -1.09
N TRP A 54 -14.65 5.74 0.14
CA TRP A 54 -15.41 4.61 0.64
C TRP A 54 -16.79 4.64 -0.01
N ASP A 55 -17.26 3.49 -0.48
CA ASP A 55 -18.67 3.33 -0.76
C ASP A 55 -19.46 3.62 0.53
N ILE A 56 -20.29 4.66 0.48
CA ILE A 56 -20.83 5.40 1.63
C ILE A 56 -21.78 4.56 2.51
N ASP A 57 -22.18 3.38 2.06
CA ASP A 57 -23.17 2.54 2.76
C ASP A 57 -22.65 1.81 4.01
N TYR A 58 -21.34 1.81 4.28
CA TYR A 58 -20.77 1.11 5.42
C TYR A 58 -19.87 2.01 6.28
N ASN A 59 -20.12 2.01 7.58
CA ASN A 59 -19.19 2.63 8.53
C ASN A 59 -17.85 1.83 8.52
N PRO A 60 -16.76 2.44 8.06
CA PRO A 60 -15.47 1.78 7.90
C PRO A 60 -14.96 1.11 9.18
N LYS A 61 -15.13 1.76 10.31
CA LYS A 61 -14.75 1.22 11.62
C LYS A 61 -15.49 -0.07 11.95
N THR A 62 -16.79 -0.13 11.64
CA THR A 62 -17.61 -1.33 11.87
C THR A 62 -17.14 -2.49 10.99
N LEU A 63 -16.81 -2.22 9.71
CA LEU A 63 -16.28 -3.23 8.80
C LEU A 63 -14.95 -3.78 9.30
N LEU A 64 -14.04 -2.89 9.70
CA LEU A 64 -12.73 -3.27 10.24
C LEU A 64 -12.84 -4.04 11.54
N SER A 65 -13.77 -3.66 12.42
CA SER A 65 -14.02 -4.40 13.67
C SER A 65 -14.53 -5.83 13.38
N LYS A 66 -15.44 -5.98 12.41
CA LYS A 66 -15.88 -7.31 11.95
C LYS A 66 -14.74 -8.14 11.35
N TYR A 67 -13.85 -7.50 10.59
CA TYR A 67 -12.67 -8.15 10.01
C TYR A 67 -11.68 -8.57 11.11
N PHE A 68 -11.38 -7.68 12.05
CA PHE A 68 -10.52 -7.97 13.21
C PHE A 68 -11.03 -9.15 14.05
N ASN A 69 -12.35 -9.21 14.28
CA ASN A 69 -12.96 -10.30 15.05
C ASN A 69 -12.75 -11.68 14.42
N LYS A 70 -12.53 -11.78 13.10
CA LYS A 70 -12.15 -13.05 12.45
C LYS A 70 -10.78 -13.55 12.92
N TYR A 71 -9.89 -12.63 13.31
CA TYR A 71 -8.54 -12.95 13.81
C TYR A 71 -8.47 -13.11 15.34
N LYS A 72 -9.61 -13.03 16.04
CA LYS A 72 -9.61 -13.05 17.52
C LYS A 72 -8.93 -14.30 18.06
N ASP A 73 -9.24 -15.46 17.49
CA ASP A 73 -8.80 -16.77 17.97
C ASP A 73 -7.78 -17.45 17.02
N SER A 74 -7.33 -16.78 15.97
CA SER A 74 -6.37 -17.32 15.02
C SER A 74 -5.56 -16.21 14.35
N ASN A 75 -4.30 -16.51 14.03
CA ASN A 75 -3.45 -15.64 13.23
C ASN A 75 -3.62 -15.87 11.72
N ILE A 76 -4.37 -16.89 11.32
CA ILE A 76 -4.63 -17.29 9.94
C ILE A 76 -6.13 -17.39 9.76
N ILE A 77 -6.70 -16.71 8.78
CA ILE A 77 -8.11 -16.81 8.46
C ILE A 77 -8.34 -17.30 7.04
N ALA A 78 -9.35 -18.14 6.88
CA ALA A 78 -9.78 -18.62 5.57
C ALA A 78 -10.74 -17.61 4.93
N ILE A 79 -10.42 -17.17 3.72
CA ILE A 79 -11.22 -16.26 2.91
C ILE A 79 -11.71 -17.01 1.67
N LYS A 80 -13.02 -16.98 1.45
CA LYS A 80 -13.62 -17.53 0.25
C LYS A 80 -13.66 -16.46 -0.82
N TYR A 81 -13.16 -16.79 -2.00
CA TYR A 81 -13.25 -15.96 -3.18
C TYR A 81 -14.25 -16.55 -4.17
N LYS A 82 -15.00 -15.69 -4.82
CA LYS A 82 -16.04 -16.06 -5.76
C LYS A 82 -15.99 -15.15 -6.98
N LYS A 83 -16.05 -15.71 -8.19
CA LYS A 83 -16.36 -14.91 -9.36
C LYS A 83 -17.79 -14.37 -9.21
N THR A 84 -18.06 -13.17 -9.64
CA THR A 84 -19.37 -12.54 -9.47
C THR A 84 -20.48 -13.44 -10.01
N ASP A 85 -21.42 -13.82 -9.13
CA ASP A 85 -22.60 -14.60 -9.54
C ASP A 85 -23.70 -13.75 -10.20
N LYS A 86 -23.41 -12.49 -10.40
CA LYS A 86 -24.38 -11.55 -10.96
C LYS A 86 -24.74 -11.90 -12.39
N TYR A 87 -23.94 -12.77 -13.01
CA TYR A 87 -24.03 -13.12 -14.42
C TYR A 87 -23.99 -14.65 -14.60
N ALA A 88 -24.84 -15.18 -15.45
CA ALA A 88 -24.96 -16.61 -15.73
C ALA A 88 -23.65 -17.21 -16.28
N THR A 89 -22.77 -16.37 -16.86
CA THR A 89 -21.54 -16.77 -17.56
C THR A 89 -20.31 -16.94 -16.66
N SER A 90 -20.41 -16.69 -15.34
CA SER A 90 -19.24 -16.72 -14.42
C SER A 90 -18.08 -15.83 -14.88
N ILE A 91 -18.41 -14.72 -15.53
CA ILE A 91 -17.49 -13.74 -16.12
C ILE A 91 -17.11 -12.72 -15.06
N GLY A 92 -15.87 -12.25 -15.08
CA GLY A 92 -15.37 -11.15 -14.26
C GLY A 92 -14.32 -11.54 -13.24
N ARG A 93 -14.13 -10.69 -12.25
CA ARG A 93 -13.07 -10.78 -11.24
C ARG A 93 -13.49 -11.63 -10.04
N TYR A 94 -12.50 -12.10 -9.28
CA TYR A 94 -12.72 -12.70 -7.99
C TYR A 94 -12.96 -11.64 -6.91
N PHE A 95 -13.98 -11.85 -6.11
CA PHE A 95 -14.30 -11.01 -4.94
C PHE A 95 -14.35 -11.86 -3.67
N CYS A 96 -13.95 -11.26 -2.55
CA CYS A 96 -14.15 -11.87 -1.24
C CYS A 96 -15.63 -12.14 -1.02
N ASN A 97 -15.99 -13.37 -0.72
CA ASN A 97 -17.34 -13.69 -0.29
C ASN A 97 -17.60 -13.06 1.07
N SER A 98 -18.74 -12.41 1.25
CA SER A 98 -19.10 -11.60 2.44
C SER A 98 -18.32 -10.30 2.65
N GLY A 99 -17.56 -9.83 1.66
CA GLY A 99 -16.88 -8.52 1.69
C GLY A 99 -15.83 -8.31 2.79
N LEU A 100 -15.30 -9.38 3.38
CA LEU A 100 -14.39 -9.32 4.52
C LEU A 100 -13.08 -10.10 4.27
N GLY A 101 -12.21 -9.52 3.45
CA GLY A 101 -10.84 -9.95 3.20
C GLY A 101 -9.94 -8.73 2.97
N ILE A 102 -8.63 -8.93 2.86
CA ILE A 102 -7.65 -7.87 2.55
C ILE A 102 -8.07 -7.08 1.30
N GLN A 103 -8.63 -7.76 0.28
CA GLN A 103 -9.10 -7.15 -0.96
C GLN A 103 -10.12 -6.03 -0.76
N SER A 104 -11.02 -6.16 0.22
CA SER A 104 -12.12 -5.21 0.47
C SER A 104 -11.72 -4.05 1.38
N LEU A 105 -10.49 -4.04 1.89
CA LEU A 105 -10.01 -2.97 2.78
C LEU A 105 -9.50 -1.78 1.97
N PRO A 106 -9.65 -0.55 2.49
CA PRO A 106 -9.02 0.62 1.91
C PRO A 106 -7.53 0.43 1.74
N ARG A 107 -6.98 1.00 0.68
CA ARG A 107 -5.59 0.84 0.30
C ARG A 107 -4.63 1.18 1.44
N LYS A 108 -4.83 2.31 2.13
CA LYS A 108 -3.97 2.72 3.26
C LYS A 108 -3.98 1.71 4.40
N ILE A 109 -5.14 1.18 4.76
CA ILE A 109 -5.25 0.15 5.80
C ILE A 109 -4.60 -1.15 5.32
N ARG A 110 -4.92 -1.59 4.10
CA ARG A 110 -4.34 -2.78 3.49
C ARG A 110 -2.81 -2.71 3.47
N HIS A 111 -2.24 -1.61 2.97
CA HIS A 111 -0.79 -1.42 2.96
C HIS A 111 -0.20 -1.47 4.37
N THR A 112 -0.85 -0.85 5.35
CA THR A 112 -0.35 -0.82 6.73
C THR A 112 -0.29 -2.20 7.38
N ILE A 113 -1.32 -3.03 7.17
CA ILE A 113 -1.42 -4.35 7.83
C ILE A 113 -0.74 -5.47 7.05
N CYS A 114 -0.39 -5.23 5.79
CA CYS A 114 0.25 -6.23 4.91
C CYS A 114 1.74 -6.01 4.69
N LYS A 115 2.23 -4.77 4.83
CA LYS A 115 3.65 -4.42 4.60
C LYS A 115 4.59 -5.27 5.46
N GLY A 116 5.55 -5.95 4.80
CA GLY A 116 6.49 -6.86 5.45
C GLY A 116 5.95 -8.28 5.69
N LEU A 117 4.68 -8.57 5.35
CA LEU A 117 4.11 -9.91 5.33
C LEU A 117 3.96 -10.45 3.90
N TYR A 118 3.80 -9.54 2.93
CA TYR A 118 3.54 -9.88 1.55
C TYR A 118 4.42 -9.12 0.58
N ILE A 119 4.68 -9.76 -0.56
CA ILE A 119 5.12 -9.15 -1.81
C ILE A 119 3.85 -8.99 -2.66
N ASP A 120 3.56 -7.78 -3.12
CA ASP A 120 2.38 -7.47 -3.94
C ASP A 120 2.75 -7.57 -5.43
N LEU A 121 2.20 -8.56 -6.13
CA LEU A 121 2.40 -8.78 -7.54
C LEU A 121 1.18 -8.30 -8.33
N ASP A 122 1.41 -7.43 -9.31
CA ASP A 122 0.35 -6.75 -10.06
C ASP A 122 0.67 -6.76 -11.57
N PHE A 123 -0.36 -6.64 -12.40
CA PHE A 123 -0.18 -6.45 -13.84
C PHE A 123 -0.04 -4.96 -14.16
N LYS A 124 1.05 -4.62 -14.83
CA LYS A 124 1.27 -3.25 -15.26
C LYS A 124 0.29 -2.85 -16.34
N ASN A 125 -0.60 -1.90 -16.02
CA ASN A 125 -1.52 -1.30 -16.98
C ASN A 125 -2.46 -2.32 -17.67
N ALA A 126 -2.99 -3.31 -16.94
CA ALA A 126 -3.67 -4.50 -17.47
C ALA A 126 -4.76 -4.18 -18.52
N HIS A 127 -5.81 -3.43 -18.17
CA HIS A 127 -6.93 -3.16 -19.08
C HIS A 127 -6.52 -2.46 -20.39
N PRO A 128 -5.75 -1.36 -20.37
CA PRO A 128 -5.27 -0.75 -21.61
C PRO A 128 -4.45 -1.69 -22.49
N VAL A 129 -3.57 -2.52 -21.87
CA VAL A 129 -2.72 -3.45 -22.60
C VAL A 129 -3.53 -4.59 -23.21
N ILE A 130 -4.49 -5.16 -22.49
CA ILE A 130 -5.41 -6.18 -23.00
C ILE A 130 -6.24 -5.60 -24.14
N LEU A 131 -6.83 -4.40 -23.95
CA LEU A 131 -7.66 -3.75 -24.97
C LEU A 131 -6.88 -3.48 -26.25
N LYS A 132 -5.63 -3.01 -26.14
CA LYS A 132 -4.75 -2.80 -27.30
C LYS A 132 -4.49 -4.10 -28.04
N GLN A 133 -4.22 -5.21 -27.34
CA GLN A 133 -4.01 -6.52 -27.97
C GLN A 133 -5.28 -7.09 -28.61
N LEU A 134 -6.46 -6.80 -28.06
CA LEU A 134 -7.73 -7.10 -28.71
C LEU A 134 -7.88 -6.29 -30.01
N CYS A 135 -7.58 -4.99 -29.97
CA CYS A 135 -7.60 -4.17 -31.19
C CYS A 135 -6.69 -4.72 -32.28
N ASP A 136 -5.47 -5.15 -31.91
CA ASP A 136 -4.53 -5.78 -32.86
C ASP A 136 -5.08 -7.09 -33.45
N THR A 137 -5.77 -7.90 -32.62
CA THR A 137 -6.33 -9.19 -33.03
C THR A 137 -7.49 -9.04 -34.03
N TYR A 138 -8.25 -7.94 -33.91
CA TYR A 138 -9.44 -7.68 -34.75
C TYR A 138 -9.23 -6.56 -35.77
N ASP A 139 -7.98 -6.15 -36.01
CA ASP A 139 -7.59 -5.09 -36.96
C ASP A 139 -8.32 -3.74 -36.70
N ILE A 140 -8.58 -3.42 -35.41
CA ILE A 140 -9.19 -2.17 -35.00
C ILE A 140 -8.12 -1.10 -34.80
N LYS A 141 -8.22 0.01 -35.54
CA LYS A 141 -7.27 1.12 -35.39
C LYS A 141 -7.42 1.80 -34.03
N CYS A 142 -6.33 1.88 -33.27
CA CYS A 142 -6.31 2.45 -31.92
C CYS A 142 -5.02 3.26 -31.63
N PRO A 143 -4.72 4.35 -32.37
CA PRO A 143 -3.48 5.10 -32.23
C PRO A 143 -3.33 5.79 -30.88
N ASN A 144 -4.38 6.36 -30.31
CA ASN A 144 -4.32 7.03 -29.01
C ASN A 144 -4.12 6.01 -27.87
N LEU A 145 -4.80 4.87 -27.90
CA LEU A 145 -4.59 3.78 -26.98
C LEU A 145 -3.18 3.21 -27.08
N THR A 146 -2.67 3.04 -28.31
CA THR A 146 -1.31 2.58 -28.55
C THR A 146 -0.28 3.55 -27.97
N THR A 147 -0.48 4.86 -28.18
CA THR A 147 0.38 5.90 -27.58
C THR A 147 0.36 5.84 -26.06
N TYR A 148 -0.83 5.70 -25.47
CA TYR A 148 -0.94 5.56 -24.02
C TYR A 148 -0.26 4.31 -23.48
N VAL A 149 -0.41 3.17 -24.13
CA VAL A 149 0.23 1.91 -23.66
C VAL A 149 1.75 2.02 -23.71
N ASN A 150 2.30 2.67 -24.73
CA ASN A 150 3.74 2.81 -24.92
C ASN A 150 4.34 3.93 -24.06
N ASN A 151 3.64 5.07 -23.91
CA ASN A 151 4.14 6.29 -23.29
C ASN A 151 3.23 6.76 -22.15
N ARG A 152 2.80 5.81 -21.29
CA ARG A 152 1.79 6.05 -20.25
C ARG A 152 2.12 7.23 -19.35
N GLU A 153 3.36 7.33 -18.88
CA GLU A 153 3.76 8.37 -17.93
C GLU A 153 3.74 9.75 -18.57
N GLU A 154 4.18 9.88 -19.81
CA GLU A 154 4.11 11.13 -20.58
C GLU A 154 2.67 11.60 -20.75
N ILE A 155 1.76 10.68 -21.13
CA ILE A 155 0.33 11.00 -21.30
C ILE A 155 -0.31 11.41 -19.97
N LEU A 156 -0.02 10.70 -18.88
CA LEU A 156 -0.53 11.05 -17.56
C LEU A 156 0.02 12.41 -17.06
N ASN A 157 1.29 12.69 -17.31
CA ASN A 157 1.91 14.00 -17.03
C ASN A 157 1.28 15.12 -17.85
N MET A 158 1.00 14.87 -19.12
CA MET A 158 0.31 15.82 -20.00
C MET A 158 -1.10 16.15 -19.45
N ILE A 159 -1.91 15.14 -19.11
CA ILE A 159 -3.24 15.30 -18.53
C ILE A 159 -3.15 16.06 -17.20
N SER A 160 -2.25 15.65 -16.32
CA SER A 160 -2.01 16.27 -15.01
C SER A 160 -1.69 17.75 -15.14
N LYS A 161 -0.78 18.12 -16.05
CA LYS A 161 -0.39 19.51 -16.31
C LYS A 161 -1.51 20.32 -16.94
N SER A 162 -2.21 19.77 -17.95
CA SER A 162 -3.30 20.47 -18.63
C SER A 162 -4.45 20.82 -17.69
N LEU A 163 -4.77 19.96 -16.75
CA LEU A 163 -5.87 20.13 -15.79
C LEU A 163 -5.43 20.63 -14.41
N ASN A 164 -4.13 20.77 -14.17
CA ASN A 164 -3.55 21.12 -12.87
C ASN A 164 -4.04 20.19 -11.73
N ILE A 165 -3.96 18.88 -11.95
CA ILE A 165 -4.39 17.83 -11.02
C ILE A 165 -3.26 16.85 -10.70
N ALA A 166 -3.42 16.03 -9.65
CA ALA A 166 -2.47 14.98 -9.32
C ALA A 166 -2.41 13.89 -10.41
N LEU A 167 -1.27 13.19 -10.53
CA LEU A 167 -1.10 12.07 -11.47
C LEU A 167 -2.12 10.95 -11.25
N ALA A 168 -2.52 10.71 -9.99
CA ALA A 168 -3.53 9.73 -9.65
C ALA A 168 -4.89 10.09 -10.26
N ASP A 169 -5.26 11.38 -10.23
CA ASP A 169 -6.51 11.88 -10.82
C ASP A 169 -6.44 11.84 -12.36
N ALA A 170 -5.28 12.16 -12.94
CA ALA A 170 -5.06 12.04 -14.38
C ALA A 170 -5.26 10.58 -14.85
N LYS A 171 -4.70 9.61 -14.11
CA LYS A 171 -4.93 8.18 -14.35
C LYS A 171 -6.41 7.82 -14.26
N PHE A 172 -7.11 8.33 -13.25
CA PHE A 172 -8.53 8.07 -13.05
C PHE A 172 -9.39 8.62 -14.20
N ILE A 173 -9.09 9.83 -14.68
CA ILE A 173 -9.76 10.44 -15.84
C ILE A 173 -9.57 9.57 -17.07
N PHE A 174 -8.33 9.14 -17.38
CA PHE A 174 -8.06 8.30 -18.53
C PHE A 174 -8.79 6.95 -18.45
N LEU A 175 -8.74 6.29 -17.31
CA LEU A 175 -9.42 5.01 -17.11
C LEU A 175 -10.95 5.15 -17.15
N LYS A 176 -11.51 6.27 -16.68
CA LYS A 176 -12.95 6.57 -16.87
C LYS A 176 -13.31 6.67 -18.34
N ALA A 177 -12.50 7.38 -19.15
CA ALA A 177 -12.73 7.50 -20.58
C ALA A 177 -12.64 6.12 -21.27
N LEU A 178 -11.62 5.32 -20.92
CA LEU A 178 -11.48 3.95 -21.42
C LEU A 178 -12.68 3.05 -21.04
N ASN A 179 -13.36 3.33 -19.93
CA ASN A 179 -14.56 2.64 -19.49
C ASN A 179 -15.87 3.30 -19.98
N GLY A 180 -15.79 4.17 -21.00
CA GLY A 180 -16.95 4.75 -21.67
C GLY A 180 -17.50 6.04 -21.06
N ASN A 181 -16.75 6.72 -20.18
CA ASN A 181 -17.12 8.07 -19.75
C ASN A 181 -16.86 9.06 -20.88
N LYS A 182 -17.85 9.89 -21.19
CA LYS A 182 -17.83 10.86 -22.30
C LYS A 182 -17.50 12.29 -21.88
N THR A 183 -17.02 12.49 -20.65
CA THR A 183 -16.67 13.82 -20.17
C THR A 183 -15.55 14.39 -21.01
N THR A 184 -15.78 15.58 -21.55
CA THR A 184 -14.80 16.34 -22.33
C THR A 184 -13.93 17.16 -21.40
N TYR A 185 -12.64 17.24 -21.71
CA TYR A 185 -11.66 18.05 -21.03
C TYR A 185 -10.86 18.85 -22.05
N ASP A 186 -10.34 20.01 -21.65
CA ASP A 186 -9.42 20.80 -22.46
C ASP A 186 -8.00 20.20 -22.40
N ILE A 187 -7.85 19.09 -23.10
CA ILE A 187 -6.61 18.32 -23.21
C ILE A 187 -6.35 18.06 -24.69
N GLN A 188 -5.11 18.19 -25.10
CA GLN A 188 -4.71 17.90 -26.48
C GLN A 188 -5.13 16.47 -26.90
N ASN A 189 -5.75 16.36 -28.05
CA ASN A 189 -6.26 15.09 -28.62
C ASN A 189 -7.32 14.34 -27.78
N TRP A 190 -7.89 14.98 -26.73
CA TRP A 190 -8.85 14.30 -25.88
C TRP A 190 -10.13 13.89 -26.61
N PHE A 191 -10.64 14.74 -27.45
CA PHE A 191 -11.84 14.44 -28.24
C PHE A 191 -11.61 13.22 -29.16
N SER A 192 -10.48 13.19 -29.90
CA SER A 192 -10.13 12.04 -30.74
C SER A 192 -9.91 10.76 -29.95
N THR A 193 -9.44 10.85 -28.72
CA THR A 193 -9.30 9.72 -27.79
C THR A 193 -10.67 9.15 -27.39
N LEU A 194 -11.64 10.02 -27.09
CA LEU A 194 -13.01 9.59 -26.77
C LEU A 194 -13.70 8.95 -27.99
N GLU A 195 -13.54 9.52 -29.18
CA GLU A 195 -14.07 8.95 -30.42
C GLU A 195 -13.44 7.56 -30.70
N GLU A 196 -12.14 7.43 -30.54
CA GLU A 196 -11.45 6.16 -30.69
C GLU A 196 -11.98 5.09 -29.72
N PHE A 197 -12.14 5.43 -28.43
CA PHE A 197 -12.68 4.49 -27.45
C PHE A 197 -14.13 4.10 -27.75
N ASN A 198 -14.98 5.05 -28.17
CA ASN A 198 -16.35 4.72 -28.60
C ASN A 198 -16.36 3.75 -29.80
N ASN A 199 -15.47 3.97 -30.77
CA ASN A 199 -15.33 3.10 -31.93
C ASN A 199 -14.85 1.69 -31.53
N ILE A 200 -13.81 1.58 -30.67
CA ILE A 200 -13.33 0.31 -30.13
C ILE A 200 -14.44 -0.42 -29.39
N HIS A 201 -15.19 0.27 -28.53
CA HIS A 201 -16.26 -0.33 -27.77
C HIS A 201 -17.35 -0.89 -28.68
N SER A 202 -17.76 -0.12 -29.68
CA SER A 202 -18.77 -0.55 -30.65
C SER A 202 -18.32 -1.76 -31.47
N HIS A 203 -17.06 -1.79 -31.91
CA HIS A 203 -16.55 -2.94 -32.68
C HIS A 203 -16.46 -4.20 -31.83
N ILE A 204 -15.80 -4.13 -30.67
CA ILE A 204 -15.57 -5.31 -29.82
C ILE A 204 -16.89 -5.86 -29.27
N SER A 205 -17.81 -4.98 -28.82
CA SER A 205 -19.06 -5.42 -28.22
C SER A 205 -19.98 -6.13 -29.21
N ASN A 206 -19.82 -5.89 -30.51
CA ASN A 206 -20.63 -6.49 -31.55
C ASN A 206 -19.99 -7.75 -32.19
N LEU A 207 -18.83 -8.19 -31.72
CA LEU A 207 -18.25 -9.45 -32.16
C LEU A 207 -19.14 -10.63 -31.73
N GLU A 208 -19.36 -11.58 -32.63
CA GLU A 208 -20.26 -12.72 -32.41
C GLU A 208 -19.84 -13.55 -31.18
N GLU A 209 -18.58 -13.67 -30.93
CA GLU A 209 -18.03 -14.40 -29.77
C GLU A 209 -18.38 -13.76 -28.40
N PHE A 210 -18.72 -12.47 -28.37
CA PHE A 210 -19.12 -11.75 -27.15
C PHE A 210 -20.64 -11.49 -27.08
N LYS A 211 -21.40 -12.06 -27.99
CA LYS A 211 -22.86 -11.89 -28.07
C LYS A 211 -23.58 -12.22 -26.76
N THR A 212 -23.23 -13.33 -26.12
CA THR A 212 -23.85 -13.72 -24.84
C THR A 212 -23.61 -12.67 -23.74
N ILE A 213 -22.38 -12.13 -23.66
CA ILE A 213 -22.05 -11.06 -22.73
C ILE A 213 -22.87 -9.81 -23.03
N ARG A 214 -23.02 -9.49 -24.32
CA ARG A 214 -23.80 -8.34 -24.77
C ARG A 214 -25.28 -8.49 -24.38
N GLU A 215 -25.87 -9.65 -24.62
CA GLU A 215 -27.25 -9.96 -24.26
C GLU A 215 -27.49 -9.83 -22.74
N GLU A 216 -26.57 -10.33 -21.92
CA GLU A 216 -26.62 -10.17 -20.46
C GLU A 216 -26.56 -8.69 -20.04
N VAL A 217 -25.66 -7.90 -20.66
CA VAL A 217 -25.54 -6.46 -20.35
C VAL A 217 -26.79 -5.69 -20.74
N ILE A 218 -27.38 -5.99 -21.90
CA ILE A 218 -28.65 -5.35 -22.36
C ILE A 218 -29.78 -5.61 -21.38
N ASN A 219 -29.88 -6.84 -20.86
CA ASN A 219 -30.89 -7.20 -19.88
C ASN A 219 -30.74 -6.49 -18.53
N GLU A 220 -29.54 -6.00 -18.20
CA GLU A 220 -29.28 -5.33 -16.93
C GLU A 220 -29.32 -3.80 -17.01
N SER A 221 -28.96 -3.22 -18.15
CA SER A 221 -28.79 -1.78 -18.29
C SER A 221 -28.96 -1.31 -19.72
N ILE A 222 -29.69 -0.19 -19.87
CA ILE A 222 -29.90 0.47 -21.14
C ILE A 222 -28.76 1.43 -21.51
N GLU A 223 -27.97 1.86 -20.52
CA GLU A 223 -26.94 2.89 -20.72
C GLU A 223 -25.54 2.30 -20.92
N ASN A 224 -24.77 2.88 -21.84
CA ASN A 224 -23.35 2.53 -22.10
C ASN A 224 -23.10 1.03 -22.33
N VAL A 225 -24.01 0.35 -23.03
CA VAL A 225 -23.97 -1.10 -23.26
C VAL A 225 -22.60 -1.53 -23.79
N ASP A 226 -22.11 -0.89 -24.86
CA ASP A 226 -20.87 -1.29 -25.53
C ASP A 226 -19.67 -1.20 -24.57
N ALA A 227 -19.51 -0.10 -23.85
CA ALA A 227 -18.42 0.05 -22.90
C ALA A 227 -18.52 -0.93 -21.72
N ARG A 228 -19.73 -1.25 -21.25
CA ARG A 228 -19.95 -2.26 -20.20
C ARG A 228 -19.60 -3.66 -20.66
N VAL A 229 -19.95 -4.01 -21.89
CA VAL A 229 -19.56 -5.28 -22.51
C VAL A 229 -18.04 -5.40 -22.57
N VAL A 230 -17.36 -4.36 -23.09
CA VAL A 230 -15.90 -4.36 -23.18
C VAL A 230 -15.26 -4.42 -21.80
N ASN A 231 -15.75 -3.67 -20.82
CA ASN A 231 -15.24 -3.76 -19.45
C ASN A 231 -15.35 -5.18 -18.87
N ARG A 232 -16.45 -5.88 -19.09
CA ARG A 232 -16.60 -7.29 -18.67
C ARG A 232 -15.63 -8.22 -19.36
N ILE A 233 -15.43 -8.03 -20.66
CA ILE A 233 -14.45 -8.79 -21.45
C ILE A 233 -13.05 -8.57 -20.86
N LEU A 234 -12.66 -7.32 -20.63
CA LEU A 234 -11.36 -6.97 -20.03
C LEU A 234 -11.18 -7.59 -18.64
N CYS A 235 -12.17 -7.47 -17.75
CA CYS A 235 -12.15 -8.10 -16.45
C CYS A 235 -12.00 -9.62 -16.51
N SER A 236 -12.59 -10.26 -17.51
CA SER A 236 -12.51 -11.72 -17.68
C SER A 236 -11.12 -12.15 -18.15
N PHE A 237 -10.54 -11.47 -19.14
CA PHE A 237 -9.19 -11.77 -19.61
C PHE A 237 -8.13 -11.45 -18.56
N GLU A 238 -8.29 -10.37 -17.83
CA GLU A 238 -7.44 -10.06 -16.67
C GLU A 238 -7.50 -11.18 -15.63
N CYS A 239 -8.70 -11.69 -15.34
CA CYS A 239 -8.89 -12.80 -14.43
C CYS A 239 -8.24 -14.11 -14.93
N ASP A 240 -8.30 -14.40 -16.24
CA ASP A 240 -7.62 -15.56 -16.83
C ASP A 240 -6.10 -15.44 -16.71
N CYS A 241 -5.55 -14.23 -16.88
CA CYS A 241 -4.13 -13.95 -16.65
C CYS A 241 -3.76 -14.13 -15.17
N LEU A 242 -4.61 -13.67 -14.24
CA LEU A 242 -4.42 -13.84 -12.80
C LEU A 242 -4.46 -15.33 -12.41
N GLU A 243 -5.36 -16.13 -12.98
CA GLU A 243 -5.41 -17.57 -12.75
C GLU A 243 -4.15 -18.28 -13.26
N SER A 244 -3.59 -17.85 -14.40
CA SER A 244 -2.33 -18.36 -14.91
C SER A 244 -1.17 -18.03 -13.97
N LEU A 245 -1.08 -16.77 -13.53
CA LEU A 245 -0.09 -16.31 -12.56
C LEU A 245 -0.19 -17.11 -11.26
N PHE A 246 -1.41 -17.28 -10.72
CA PHE A 246 -1.65 -18.05 -9.51
C PHE A 246 -1.14 -19.49 -9.62
N LYS A 247 -1.45 -20.19 -10.72
CA LYS A 247 -1.03 -21.58 -10.95
C LYS A 247 0.49 -21.73 -10.97
N ILE A 248 1.19 -20.78 -11.60
CA ILE A 248 2.66 -20.81 -11.68
C ILE A 248 3.26 -20.60 -10.28
N LEU A 249 2.76 -19.64 -9.52
CA LEU A 249 3.23 -19.34 -8.17
C LEU A 249 2.91 -20.49 -7.18
N ASP A 250 1.74 -21.13 -7.31
CA ASP A 250 1.36 -22.30 -6.51
C ASP A 250 2.27 -23.51 -6.79
N LYS A 251 2.59 -23.76 -8.06
CA LYS A 251 3.56 -24.78 -8.47
C LYS A 251 4.95 -24.55 -7.86
N ASN A 252 5.34 -23.28 -7.68
CA ASN A 252 6.58 -22.87 -7.04
C ASN A 252 6.47 -22.77 -5.51
N LYS A 253 5.33 -23.17 -4.91
CA LYS A 253 5.07 -23.15 -3.46
C LYS A 253 5.15 -21.74 -2.83
N CYS A 254 4.93 -20.69 -3.62
CA CYS A 254 5.01 -19.31 -3.12
C CYS A 254 3.95 -18.97 -2.05
N PHE A 255 2.89 -19.76 -1.95
CA PHE A 255 1.80 -19.59 -0.98
C PHE A 255 1.96 -20.44 0.27
N ASP A 256 2.94 -21.35 0.32
CA ASP A 256 3.07 -22.31 1.40
C ASP A 256 3.53 -21.62 2.69
N TYR A 257 2.68 -21.70 3.72
CA TYR A 257 2.94 -21.21 5.06
C TYR A 257 2.82 -22.35 6.06
N TYR A 258 3.91 -22.70 6.72
CA TYR A 258 3.89 -23.72 7.75
C TYR A 258 3.57 -23.09 9.12
N SER A 259 2.43 -23.47 9.69
CA SER A 259 2.07 -23.10 11.06
C SER A 259 2.65 -24.12 12.06
N GLN A 260 3.57 -23.68 12.90
CA GLN A 260 4.14 -24.53 13.97
C GLN A 260 3.08 -24.89 15.01
N GLU A 261 2.18 -23.98 15.35
CA GLU A 261 1.12 -24.21 16.36
C GLU A 261 0.17 -25.34 15.93
N GLN A 262 -0.15 -25.42 14.64
CA GLN A 262 -1.13 -26.37 14.11
C GLN A 262 -0.50 -27.54 13.35
N ASN A 263 0.83 -27.54 13.23
CA ASN A 263 1.61 -28.54 12.49
C ASN A 263 1.03 -28.79 11.07
N LYS A 264 0.71 -27.71 10.36
CA LYS A 264 0.01 -27.76 9.08
C LYS A 264 0.50 -26.70 8.10
N ILE A 265 0.49 -27.05 6.81
CA ILE A 265 0.76 -26.09 5.73
C ILE A 265 -0.56 -25.45 5.28
N TYR A 266 -0.56 -24.14 5.18
CA TYR A 266 -1.65 -23.33 4.65
C TYR A 266 -1.24 -22.67 3.34
N LYS A 267 -2.18 -22.50 2.42
CA LYS A 267 -2.00 -21.65 1.24
C LYS A 267 -2.37 -20.23 1.61
N VAL A 268 -1.36 -19.39 1.84
CA VAL A 268 -1.53 -17.98 2.24
C VAL A 268 -1.34 -17.08 1.01
N CYS A 269 -2.42 -16.43 0.62
CA CYS A 269 -2.47 -15.54 -0.54
C CYS A 269 -3.72 -14.66 -0.42
N SER A 270 -3.63 -13.41 -0.88
CA SER A 270 -4.78 -12.54 -1.09
C SER A 270 -4.87 -12.13 -2.55
N LEU A 271 -6.05 -12.26 -3.15
CA LEU A 271 -6.30 -11.77 -4.51
C LEU A 271 -6.69 -10.29 -4.45
N ILE A 272 -5.99 -9.44 -5.21
CA ILE A 272 -6.19 -7.99 -5.23
C ILE A 272 -6.53 -7.57 -6.67
N PHE A 273 -7.76 -7.84 -7.09
CA PHE A 273 -8.30 -7.50 -8.42
C PHE A 273 -7.43 -8.01 -9.58
N ASP A 274 -6.54 -7.16 -10.10
CA ASP A 274 -5.60 -7.40 -11.20
C ASP A 274 -4.25 -7.96 -10.73
N GLY A 275 -4.12 -8.28 -9.43
CA GLY A 275 -2.90 -8.80 -8.81
C GLY A 275 -3.18 -9.77 -7.68
N LEU A 276 -2.13 -10.23 -7.04
CA LEU A 276 -2.18 -11.08 -5.86
C LEU A 276 -0.98 -10.85 -4.94
N GLN A 277 -1.17 -11.21 -3.68
CA GLN A 277 -0.14 -11.06 -2.65
C GLN A 277 0.41 -12.43 -2.28
N VAL A 278 1.73 -12.60 -2.35
CA VAL A 278 2.46 -13.78 -1.89
C VAL A 278 3.24 -13.46 -0.62
N LEU A 279 3.53 -14.49 0.18
CA LEU A 279 4.30 -14.32 1.41
C LEU A 279 5.66 -13.65 1.17
N ASP A 280 6.01 -12.70 2.01
CA ASP A 280 7.32 -12.05 2.03
C ASP A 280 8.29 -12.84 2.94
N ASN A 281 8.80 -13.94 2.42
CA ASN A 281 9.77 -14.80 3.09
C ASN A 281 11.08 -14.92 2.28
N ALA A 282 12.12 -15.46 2.90
CA ALA A 282 13.44 -15.56 2.29
C ALA A 282 13.43 -16.35 0.96
N SER A 283 12.59 -17.39 0.85
CA SER A 283 12.48 -18.21 -0.37
C SER A 283 11.84 -17.41 -1.50
N ASN A 284 10.73 -16.72 -1.22
CA ASN A 284 10.03 -15.92 -2.21
C ASN A 284 10.85 -14.70 -2.62
N ARG A 285 11.53 -14.01 -1.68
CA ARG A 285 12.44 -12.90 -2.02
C ARG A 285 13.59 -13.32 -2.93
N LYS A 286 14.12 -14.54 -2.74
CA LYS A 286 15.16 -15.08 -3.62
C LYS A 286 14.62 -15.47 -5.00
N LEU A 287 13.42 -16.02 -5.05
CA LEU A 287 12.79 -16.49 -6.29
C LEU A 287 12.27 -15.33 -7.14
N ILE A 288 11.57 -14.37 -6.53
CA ILE A 288 10.88 -13.28 -7.22
C ILE A 288 11.88 -12.15 -7.53
N ASN A 289 12.72 -12.42 -8.50
CA ASN A 289 13.65 -11.47 -9.09
C ASN A 289 13.17 -11.07 -10.51
N GLN A 290 13.87 -10.15 -11.16
CA GLN A 290 13.49 -9.63 -12.48
C GLN A 290 13.41 -10.73 -13.56
N GLU A 291 14.30 -11.71 -13.52
CA GLU A 291 14.30 -12.83 -14.46
C GLU A 291 13.04 -13.69 -14.28
N PHE A 292 12.68 -14.00 -13.04
CA PHE A 292 11.47 -14.74 -12.73
C PHE A 292 10.20 -13.97 -13.14
N LEU A 293 10.12 -12.66 -12.86
CA LEU A 293 9.00 -11.82 -13.31
C LEU A 293 8.84 -11.83 -14.84
N THR A 294 9.94 -11.76 -15.56
CA THR A 294 9.93 -11.87 -17.02
C THR A 294 9.45 -13.25 -17.49
N SER A 295 9.87 -14.32 -16.80
CA SER A 295 9.42 -15.68 -17.08
C SER A 295 7.94 -15.87 -16.82
N LEU A 296 7.40 -15.26 -15.74
CA LEU A 296 5.97 -15.26 -15.45
C LEU A 296 5.17 -14.60 -16.57
N SER A 297 5.60 -13.42 -17.03
CA SER A 297 4.95 -12.70 -18.13
C SER A 297 4.93 -13.53 -19.41
N SER A 298 6.03 -14.23 -19.71
CA SER A 298 6.14 -15.12 -20.87
C SER A 298 5.22 -16.35 -20.76
N ALA A 299 5.14 -16.96 -19.58
CA ALA A 299 4.29 -18.11 -19.33
C ALA A 299 2.80 -17.76 -19.38
N ILE A 300 2.41 -16.60 -18.84
CA ILE A 300 1.04 -16.07 -18.94
C ILE A 300 0.66 -15.86 -20.39
N LYS A 301 1.54 -15.25 -21.20
CA LYS A 301 1.32 -15.08 -22.63
C LYS A 301 1.09 -16.42 -23.34
N LEU A 302 1.88 -17.43 -23.01
CA LEU A 302 1.75 -18.77 -23.63
C LEU A 302 0.41 -19.44 -23.26
N GLU A 303 -0.07 -19.27 -22.02
CA GLU A 303 -1.31 -19.89 -21.56
C GLU A 303 -2.57 -19.12 -21.99
N THR A 304 -2.53 -17.77 -21.97
CA THR A 304 -3.71 -16.93 -22.16
C THR A 304 -3.74 -16.21 -23.51
N GLY A 305 -2.60 -16.08 -24.17
CA GLY A 305 -2.43 -15.28 -25.39
C GLY A 305 -2.12 -13.81 -25.12
N PHE A 306 -2.32 -13.32 -23.87
CA PHE A 306 -2.07 -11.93 -23.53
C PHE A 306 -0.67 -11.71 -22.96
N SER A 307 0.02 -10.71 -23.49
CA SER A 307 1.33 -10.26 -23.00
C SER A 307 1.12 -9.20 -21.95
N LEU A 308 1.23 -9.57 -20.67
CA LEU A 308 1.15 -8.64 -19.52
C LEU A 308 2.48 -8.67 -18.75
N GLU A 309 2.98 -7.50 -18.39
CA GLU A 309 4.14 -7.35 -17.52
C GLU A 309 3.72 -7.54 -16.07
N VAL A 310 4.34 -8.51 -15.36
CA VAL A 310 4.16 -8.70 -13.93
C VAL A 310 5.18 -7.85 -13.20
N VAL A 311 4.73 -7.04 -12.26
CA VAL A 311 5.58 -6.12 -11.47
C VAL A 311 5.35 -6.30 -9.98
N ILE A 312 6.36 -5.96 -9.16
CA ILE A 312 6.20 -5.82 -7.73
C ILE A 312 5.68 -4.42 -7.46
N LYS A 313 4.61 -4.35 -6.67
CA LYS A 313 3.99 -3.10 -6.24
C LYS A 313 4.38 -2.80 -4.80
N GLU A 314 4.81 -1.59 -4.55
CA GLU A 314 5.23 -1.17 -3.22
C GLU A 314 4.04 -0.88 -2.30
N PHE A 315 4.22 -1.16 -1.00
CA PHE A 315 3.30 -0.74 0.05
C PHE A 315 3.66 0.70 0.50
N ASP A 316 3.40 1.67 -0.37
CA ASP A 316 3.83 3.08 -0.26
C ASP A 316 2.82 3.98 0.45
N GLU A 317 1.55 3.57 0.55
CA GLU A 317 0.47 4.34 1.17
C GLU A 317 0.07 3.80 2.56
N CYS A 318 1.04 3.61 3.46
CA CYS A 318 0.74 3.18 4.83
C CYS A 318 0.22 4.34 5.69
N LEU A 319 -0.65 4.00 6.66
CA LEU A 319 -0.97 4.92 7.76
C LEU A 319 0.27 5.14 8.62
N GLU A 320 0.43 6.34 9.14
CA GLU A 320 1.51 6.67 10.08
C GLU A 320 1.17 6.06 11.46
N ILE A 321 1.72 4.87 11.72
CA ILE A 321 1.60 4.19 13.02
C ILE A 321 2.92 4.37 13.77
N PRO A 322 2.91 4.79 15.05
CA PRO A 322 4.13 4.86 15.87
C PRO A 322 4.86 3.52 15.92
N SER A 323 6.19 3.53 15.93
CA SER A 323 6.99 2.29 15.98
C SER A 323 6.73 1.41 17.20
N ASP A 324 6.26 2.02 18.29
CA ASP A 324 5.95 1.40 19.58
C ASP A 324 4.47 1.00 19.74
N TYR A 325 3.68 1.02 18.65
CA TYR A 325 2.23 0.69 18.67
C TYR A 325 1.91 -0.67 19.32
N SER A 326 2.81 -1.65 19.21
CA SER A 326 2.61 -2.98 19.79
C SER A 326 2.64 -2.98 21.32
N ILE A 327 3.35 -2.03 21.89
CA ILE A 327 3.44 -1.82 23.34
C ILE A 327 2.16 -1.15 23.84
N MET A 328 1.60 -0.24 23.04
CA MET A 328 0.36 0.46 23.33
C MET A 328 -0.89 -0.45 23.34
N ASN A 329 -0.80 -1.64 22.75
CA ASN A 329 -1.90 -2.61 22.68
C ASN A 329 -1.94 -3.60 23.85
N LYS A 330 -0.89 -3.66 24.68
CA LYS A 330 -0.85 -4.61 25.79
C LYS A 330 -1.71 -4.16 26.98
N GLY A 331 -2.91 -4.70 27.01
CA GLY A 331 -3.68 -4.88 28.23
C GLY A 331 -4.60 -3.72 28.67
N ASN A 332 -5.74 -4.08 29.26
CA ASN A 332 -6.48 -3.24 30.20
C ASN A 332 -5.63 -3.13 31.48
N ASN A 333 -4.77 -2.13 31.56
CA ASN A 333 -3.95 -1.95 32.74
C ASN A 333 -4.74 -1.16 33.76
N THR A 334 -5.27 -1.86 34.72
CA THR A 334 -5.93 -1.28 35.87
C THR A 334 -4.87 -0.75 36.82
N ILE A 335 -5.04 0.51 37.23
CA ILE A 335 -4.18 1.20 38.16
C ILE A 335 -5.05 1.78 39.29
N SER A 336 -4.46 1.93 40.47
CA SER A 336 -5.11 2.50 41.65
C SER A 336 -4.54 3.87 42.01
N SER A 337 -3.42 4.29 41.40
CA SER A 337 -2.74 5.55 41.76
C SER A 337 -1.97 6.16 40.60
N ASP A 338 -1.68 7.47 40.69
CA ASP A 338 -0.82 8.18 39.72
C ASP A 338 0.63 7.66 39.73
N THR A 339 1.07 7.08 40.87
CA THR A 339 2.38 6.43 40.96
C THR A 339 2.45 5.17 40.11
N GLU A 340 1.43 4.32 40.19
CA GLU A 340 1.33 3.14 39.35
C GLU A 340 1.21 3.52 37.85
N ALA A 341 0.48 4.58 37.55
CA ALA A 341 0.42 5.13 36.19
C ALA A 341 1.82 5.54 35.68
N ARG A 342 2.57 6.31 36.54
CA ARG A 342 3.95 6.69 36.21
C ARG A 342 4.82 5.44 35.96
N ASP A 343 4.79 4.47 36.87
CA ASP A 343 5.65 3.28 36.77
C ASP A 343 5.33 2.47 35.54
N TYR A 344 4.05 2.38 35.19
CA TYR A 344 3.61 1.75 33.97
C TYR A 344 4.11 2.49 32.72
N VAL A 345 3.95 3.82 32.65
CA VAL A 345 4.47 4.65 31.55
C VAL A 345 5.99 4.49 31.42
N LEU A 346 6.72 4.49 32.56
CA LEU A 346 8.18 4.35 32.56
C LEU A 346 8.64 2.95 32.15
N SER A 347 7.89 1.91 32.45
CA SER A 347 8.21 0.55 31.99
C SER A 347 8.21 0.44 30.46
N ILE A 348 7.40 1.27 29.81
CA ILE A 348 7.25 1.29 28.35
C ILE A 348 8.18 2.31 27.70
N TYR A 349 8.12 3.56 28.19
CA TYR A 349 8.73 4.72 27.54
C TYR A 349 9.98 5.24 28.24
N GLY A 350 10.34 4.72 29.42
CA GLY A 350 11.44 5.23 30.23
C GLY A 350 12.79 5.25 29.51
N LYS A 351 13.03 4.35 28.54
CA LYS A 351 14.21 4.34 27.67
C LYS A 351 14.32 5.58 26.76
N TYR A 352 13.23 6.30 26.54
CA TYR A 352 13.17 7.51 25.74
C TYR A 352 13.26 8.80 26.57
N TYR A 353 13.51 8.71 27.87
CA TYR A 353 13.61 9.84 28.80
C TYR A 353 14.98 9.89 29.41
N ILE A 354 15.81 10.83 28.95
CA ILE A 354 17.20 10.99 29.41
C ILE A 354 17.40 12.36 30.03
N LYS A 355 18.06 12.39 31.20
CA LYS A 355 18.55 13.61 31.83
C LYS A 355 20.06 13.69 31.70
N CYS A 356 20.54 14.75 31.04
CA CYS A 356 21.96 15.02 30.88
C CYS A 356 22.25 16.47 31.30
N CYS A 357 23.22 16.67 32.20
CA CYS A 357 23.62 18.00 32.68
C CYS A 357 22.41 18.87 33.13
N ASN A 358 21.47 18.31 33.85
CA ASN A 358 20.20 18.90 34.28
C ASN A 358 19.19 19.26 33.17
N VAL A 359 19.50 18.96 31.92
CA VAL A 359 18.56 19.10 30.78
C VAL A 359 17.86 17.76 30.53
N ARG A 360 16.56 17.82 30.31
CA ARG A 360 15.72 16.65 30.00
C ARG A 360 15.55 16.53 28.51
N TYR A 361 15.82 15.35 27.98
CA TYR A 361 15.65 14.99 26.57
C TYR A 361 14.60 13.89 26.45
N VAL A 362 13.75 14.01 25.46
CA VAL A 362 12.82 12.96 25.04
C VAL A 362 13.05 12.61 23.58
N LYS A 363 12.82 11.33 23.21
CA LYS A 363 12.84 10.92 21.80
C LYS A 363 11.47 11.20 21.19
N TYR A 364 11.44 12.01 20.14
CA TYR A 364 10.25 12.40 19.40
C TYR A 364 10.52 12.34 17.89
N ASN A 365 9.68 11.60 17.14
CA ASN A 365 9.86 11.43 15.69
C ASN A 365 11.31 11.08 15.30
N ASN A 366 11.89 10.10 15.99
CA ASN A 366 13.26 9.61 15.81
C ASN A 366 14.39 10.56 16.20
N ILE A 367 14.10 11.76 16.64
CA ILE A 367 15.10 12.71 17.14
C ILE A 367 14.96 12.96 18.65
N TRP A 368 16.04 13.41 19.27
CA TRP A 368 16.07 13.79 20.67
C TRP A 368 15.89 15.30 20.82
N THR A 369 14.95 15.72 21.62
CA THR A 369 14.67 17.14 21.87
C THR A 369 14.60 17.44 23.36
N SER A 370 15.02 18.66 23.72
CA SER A 370 14.90 19.22 25.05
C SER A 370 13.96 20.44 25.09
N ASN A 371 13.22 20.70 23.99
CA ASN A 371 12.22 21.76 23.97
C ASN A 371 11.14 21.46 25.00
N PRO A 372 10.89 22.33 26.02
CA PRO A 372 9.94 22.06 27.11
C PRO A 372 8.52 21.73 26.61
N ASP A 373 8.02 22.45 25.61
CA ASP A 373 6.67 22.25 25.07
C ASP A 373 6.54 20.87 24.40
N VAL A 374 7.57 20.45 23.65
CA VAL A 374 7.60 19.13 23.03
C VAL A 374 7.78 18.03 24.08
N VAL A 375 8.57 18.26 25.13
CA VAL A 375 8.73 17.32 26.26
C VAL A 375 7.40 17.10 26.94
N GLU A 376 6.63 18.16 27.21
CA GLU A 376 5.30 18.07 27.81
C GLU A 376 4.32 17.32 26.91
N GLU A 377 4.28 17.67 25.62
CA GLU A 377 3.43 17.02 24.63
C GLU A 377 3.73 15.50 24.53
N VAL A 378 4.99 15.13 24.40
CA VAL A 378 5.43 13.74 24.25
C VAL A 378 5.06 12.91 25.49
N ILE A 379 5.37 13.41 26.69
CA ILE A 379 5.07 12.69 27.93
C ILE A 379 3.55 12.56 28.09
N THR A 380 2.79 13.63 27.84
CA THR A 380 1.33 13.63 27.94
C THR A 380 0.72 12.63 26.98
N ASN A 381 1.19 12.61 25.73
CA ASN A 381 0.75 11.63 24.74
C ASN A 381 1.10 10.19 25.16
N HIS A 382 2.27 9.95 25.73
CA HIS A 382 2.65 8.63 26.24
C HIS A 382 1.73 8.18 27.38
N ILE A 383 1.35 9.07 28.31
CA ILE A 383 0.39 8.75 29.39
C ILE A 383 -0.98 8.38 28.79
N ILE A 384 -1.47 9.16 27.84
CA ILE A 384 -2.77 8.92 27.18
C ILE A 384 -2.75 7.60 26.39
N ASN A 385 -1.67 7.34 25.68
CA ASN A 385 -1.53 6.18 24.82
C ASN A 385 -1.39 4.85 25.59
N CYS A 386 -1.03 4.90 26.88
CA CYS A 386 -1.01 3.72 27.75
C CYS A 386 -2.42 3.15 28.00
N ASN A 387 -3.50 3.86 27.68
CA ASN A 387 -4.89 3.41 27.83
C ASN A 387 -5.19 2.82 29.22
N LEU A 388 -4.68 3.47 30.27
CA LEU A 388 -4.84 3.01 31.66
C LEU A 388 -6.29 3.14 32.11
N GLN A 389 -6.76 2.17 32.91
CA GLN A 389 -8.06 2.19 33.55
C GLN A 389 -7.85 2.42 35.03
N MET A 390 -8.49 3.45 35.60
CA MET A 390 -8.46 3.74 37.02
C MET A 390 -9.61 3.05 37.74
N GLU A 391 -9.29 2.29 38.77
CA GLU A 391 -10.28 1.66 39.60
C GLU A 391 -10.90 2.71 40.55
N LEU A 392 -12.23 2.82 40.52
CA LEU A 392 -13.00 3.76 41.37
C LEU A 392 -13.66 3.10 42.58
N GLY A 393 -13.33 1.82 42.82
CA GLY A 393 -13.98 0.97 43.83
C GLY A 393 -15.18 0.19 43.28
N GLU A 394 -15.58 -0.86 43.99
CA GLU A 394 -16.73 -1.74 43.66
C GLU A 394 -16.68 -2.34 42.25
N GLY A 395 -15.49 -2.58 41.67
CA GLY A 395 -15.34 -3.10 40.32
C GLY A 395 -15.72 -2.12 39.19
N LYS A 396 -15.81 -0.83 39.50
CA LYS A 396 -16.02 0.23 38.51
C LYS A 396 -14.68 0.78 38.00
N TYR A 397 -14.56 0.88 36.73
CA TYR A 397 -13.35 1.38 36.04
C TYR A 397 -13.67 2.59 35.18
N LYS A 398 -12.74 3.53 35.10
CA LYS A 398 -12.83 4.69 34.22
C LYS A 398 -11.48 4.92 33.53
N ASN A 399 -11.52 5.33 32.26
CA ASN A 399 -10.32 5.64 31.53
C ASN A 399 -9.52 6.77 32.22
N TYR A 400 -8.26 6.50 32.56
CA TYR A 400 -7.35 7.42 33.22
C TYR A 400 -7.17 8.73 32.46
N SER A 401 -7.11 8.66 31.12
CA SER A 401 -7.01 9.84 30.24
C SER A 401 -8.22 10.77 30.31
N GLY A 402 -9.33 10.34 30.90
CA GLY A 402 -10.51 11.19 31.15
C GLY A 402 -10.35 12.16 32.34
N PHE A 403 -9.24 12.07 33.10
CA PHE A 403 -9.00 12.89 34.30
C PHE A 403 -7.77 13.80 34.08
N LYS A 404 -7.99 15.06 33.71
CA LYS A 404 -6.90 16.03 33.50
C LYS A 404 -5.97 16.19 34.72
N SER A 405 -6.53 16.13 35.94
CA SER A 405 -5.75 16.22 37.19
C SER A 405 -4.77 15.07 37.35
N HIS A 406 -5.21 13.84 37.05
CA HIS A 406 -4.36 12.65 37.15
C HIS A 406 -3.27 12.64 36.06
N ILE A 407 -3.59 13.04 34.82
CA ILE A 407 -2.57 13.22 33.79
C ILE A 407 -1.50 14.21 34.25
N SER A 408 -1.92 15.37 34.76
CA SER A 408 -0.99 16.40 35.29
C SER A 408 -0.13 15.88 36.44
N SER A 409 -0.72 15.11 37.37
CA SER A 409 0.01 14.48 38.46
C SER A 409 1.03 13.46 37.99
N CYS A 410 0.62 12.55 37.09
CA CYS A 410 1.50 11.56 36.51
C CYS A 410 2.66 12.23 35.74
N TYR A 411 2.37 13.25 34.93
CA TYR A 411 3.38 14.05 34.23
C TYR A 411 4.42 14.64 35.18
N LYS A 412 3.98 15.28 36.28
CA LYS A 412 4.88 15.84 37.31
C LYS A 412 5.75 14.76 37.96
N LEU A 413 5.18 13.58 38.25
CA LEU A 413 5.91 12.44 38.79
C LEU A 413 6.98 11.94 37.79
N ILE A 414 6.66 11.85 36.49
CA ILE A 414 7.62 11.49 35.44
C ILE A 414 8.73 12.54 35.38
N LEU A 415 8.41 13.83 35.38
CA LEU A 415 9.42 14.89 35.39
C LEU A 415 10.36 14.81 36.58
N SER A 416 9.86 14.45 37.75
CA SER A 416 10.69 14.41 38.97
C SER A 416 11.60 13.18 39.05
N THR A 417 11.10 12.01 38.65
CA THR A 417 11.78 10.72 38.91
C THR A 417 11.94 9.83 37.71
N GLY A 418 11.32 10.14 36.55
CA GLY A 418 11.22 9.25 35.42
C GLY A 418 12.40 9.32 34.40
N PHE A 419 13.28 10.30 34.54
CA PHE A 419 14.36 10.50 33.62
C PHE A 419 15.64 9.76 34.05
N GLN A 420 16.19 8.91 33.19
CA GLN A 420 17.47 8.23 33.44
C GLN A 420 18.61 9.23 33.32
N THR A 421 19.43 9.37 34.36
CA THR A 421 20.59 10.28 34.34
C THR A 421 21.73 9.64 33.54
N GLN A 422 22.12 10.28 32.46
CA GLN A 422 23.23 9.89 31.58
C GLN A 422 24.10 11.12 31.28
N ASN A 423 25.07 11.40 32.11
CA ASN A 423 25.90 12.60 32.01
C ASN A 423 26.74 12.70 30.74
N ASP A 424 27.06 11.55 30.14
CA ASP A 424 27.85 11.48 28.91
C ASP A 424 26.98 11.36 27.64
N PHE A 425 25.63 11.42 27.75
CA PHE A 425 24.71 11.24 26.64
C PHE A 425 25.02 12.15 25.46
N ILE A 426 25.17 13.46 25.72
CA ILE A 426 25.52 14.43 24.68
C ILE A 426 26.88 14.13 24.08
N LYS A 427 27.88 13.88 24.93
CA LYS A 427 29.27 13.64 24.52
C LYS A 427 29.41 12.35 23.72
N ASN A 428 28.69 11.31 24.07
CA ASN A 428 28.92 9.98 23.52
C ASN A 428 27.99 9.61 22.36
N ASN A 429 26.77 10.15 22.32
CA ASN A 429 25.73 9.68 21.41
C ASN A 429 25.10 10.77 20.55
N LEU A 430 25.09 12.04 21.04
CA LEU A 430 24.34 13.08 20.35
C LEU A 430 25.15 13.67 19.19
N ASN A 431 24.54 13.71 18.01
CA ASN A 431 25.10 14.31 16.78
C ASN A 431 26.52 13.83 16.40
N LYS A 432 26.91 12.61 16.78
CA LYS A 432 28.18 11.99 16.33
C LYS A 432 28.18 11.56 14.88
N GLY A 433 27.08 11.77 14.20
CA GLY A 433 26.90 11.36 12.83
C GLY A 433 27.43 12.36 11.80
N LYS A 434 28.72 12.78 11.88
CA LYS A 434 29.31 13.69 10.89
C LYS A 434 29.10 13.28 9.43
N TYR A 435 28.97 11.99 9.19
CA TYR A 435 28.78 11.40 7.86
C TYR A 435 27.37 10.84 7.65
N TYR A 436 26.41 11.22 8.49
CA TYR A 436 25.04 10.73 8.42
C TYR A 436 24.06 11.89 8.31
N LEU A 437 23.10 11.75 7.41
CA LEU A 437 22.06 12.76 7.17
C LEU A 437 20.70 12.16 7.55
N PRO A 438 20.11 12.60 8.67
CA PRO A 438 18.82 12.06 9.12
C PRO A 438 17.66 12.68 8.31
N PHE A 439 16.83 11.83 7.72
CA PHE A 439 15.55 12.14 7.09
C PHE A 439 14.39 11.68 7.98
N LYS A 440 13.16 12.02 7.63
CA LYS A 440 11.97 11.64 8.41
C LYS A 440 11.82 10.12 8.55
N ASP A 441 12.16 9.36 7.52
CA ASP A 441 11.97 7.90 7.40
C ASP A 441 13.24 7.07 7.58
N CYS A 442 14.41 7.64 7.38
CA CYS A 442 15.69 6.93 7.46
C CYS A 442 16.87 7.87 7.69
N VAL A 443 18.05 7.28 7.84
CA VAL A 443 19.32 8.01 7.93
C VAL A 443 20.19 7.63 6.74
N PHE A 444 20.56 8.61 5.92
CA PHE A 444 21.50 8.40 4.82
C PHE A 444 22.95 8.47 5.31
N SER A 445 23.77 7.53 4.89
CA SER A 445 25.19 7.46 5.22
C SER A 445 26.05 7.89 4.02
N PHE A 446 26.88 8.92 4.20
CA PHE A 446 27.88 9.33 3.21
C PHE A 446 29.10 8.40 3.18
N ILE A 447 29.22 7.44 4.10
CA ILE A 447 30.36 6.52 4.18
C ILE A 447 30.26 5.46 3.09
N ASP A 448 29.05 4.93 2.87
CA ASP A 448 28.80 3.81 1.97
C ASP A 448 27.63 4.05 1.00
N GLY A 449 27.03 5.25 1.01
CA GLY A 449 25.94 5.62 0.12
C GLY A 449 24.61 4.90 0.40
N LYS A 450 24.43 4.32 1.60
CA LYS A 450 23.24 3.54 1.95
C LYS A 450 22.33 4.28 2.93
N THR A 451 21.07 3.83 3.00
CA THR A 451 20.12 4.26 4.02
C THR A 451 20.03 3.22 5.13
N TYR A 452 19.87 3.70 6.35
CA TYR A 452 19.75 2.92 7.58
C TYR A 452 18.47 3.31 8.33
N SER A 453 17.90 2.36 9.08
CA SER A 453 16.91 2.70 10.11
C SER A 453 17.59 3.45 11.26
N TYR A 454 16.84 4.31 11.93
CA TYR A 454 17.35 5.00 13.13
C TYR A 454 17.72 4.03 14.27
N ASP A 455 17.09 2.87 14.32
CA ASP A 455 17.35 1.86 15.36
C ASP A 455 18.59 0.99 15.04
N ASP A 456 19.04 0.96 13.77
CA ASP A 456 20.26 0.26 13.35
C ASP A 456 21.54 1.06 13.66
N LEU A 457 21.38 2.35 13.98
CA LEU A 457 22.50 3.25 14.26
C LEU A 457 22.54 3.61 15.75
N ASN A 458 23.69 3.40 16.37
CA ASN A 458 23.91 3.87 17.75
C ASN A 458 24.26 5.37 17.80
N ILE A 459 23.46 6.18 17.09
CA ILE A 459 23.63 7.64 16.96
C ILE A 459 22.31 8.31 17.30
N CYS A 460 22.40 9.35 18.13
CA CYS A 460 21.24 10.17 18.49
C CYS A 460 21.29 11.51 17.75
N PHE A 461 20.24 11.82 17.00
CA PHE A 461 20.12 13.07 16.28
C PHE A 461 19.18 14.05 17.03
N THR A 462 19.48 15.34 16.98
CA THR A 462 18.61 16.40 17.51
C THR A 462 17.86 17.15 16.42
N GLN A 463 18.20 16.92 15.19
CA GLN A 463 17.58 17.52 14.00
C GLN A 463 17.45 16.46 12.91
N GLN A 464 16.47 16.65 12.05
CA GLN A 464 16.28 15.83 10.85
C GLN A 464 15.75 16.71 9.70
N ILE A 465 15.96 16.27 8.49
CA ILE A 465 15.30 16.83 7.32
C ILE A 465 13.83 16.36 7.37
N ASN A 466 12.90 17.31 7.47
CA ASN A 466 11.46 17.01 7.64
C ASN A 466 10.77 16.59 6.33
N ARG A 467 11.39 15.65 5.64
CA ARG A 467 10.86 14.94 4.46
C ARG A 467 11.46 13.53 4.42
N ASN A 468 10.79 12.65 3.69
CA ASN A 468 11.32 11.31 3.42
C ASN A 468 12.55 11.41 2.52
N PHE A 469 13.43 10.39 2.61
CA PHE A 469 14.58 10.27 1.73
C PHE A 469 14.09 10.23 0.27
N PRO A 470 14.61 11.10 -0.61
CA PRO A 470 14.16 11.13 -1.99
C PRO A 470 14.54 9.82 -2.70
N LYS A 471 13.61 9.23 -3.42
CA LYS A 471 13.95 8.20 -4.41
C LYS A 471 14.72 8.89 -5.53
N TYR A 472 15.82 8.26 -5.96
CA TYR A 472 16.58 8.76 -7.12
C TYR A 472 15.68 8.73 -8.36
N VAL A 473 15.49 9.88 -8.97
CA VAL A 473 14.84 10.05 -10.26
C VAL A 473 15.89 10.72 -11.16
N ALA A 474 16.25 10.08 -12.27
CA ALA A 474 17.31 10.58 -13.15
C ALA A 474 17.00 11.99 -13.68
N GLU A 475 15.73 12.25 -13.98
CA GLU A 475 15.26 13.55 -14.44
C GLU A 475 15.43 14.66 -13.40
N ASP A 476 15.19 14.37 -12.11
CA ASP A 476 15.40 15.32 -11.01
C ASP A 476 16.89 15.67 -10.85
N TYR A 477 17.76 14.70 -11.09
CA TYR A 477 19.22 14.93 -11.07
C TYR A 477 19.66 15.82 -12.24
N GLU A 478 19.20 15.53 -13.44
CA GLU A 478 19.47 16.35 -14.63
C GLU A 478 18.94 17.79 -14.46
N GLU A 479 17.75 17.92 -13.87
CA GLU A 479 17.15 19.24 -13.58
C GLU A 479 17.95 20.00 -12.52
N LEU A 480 18.43 19.33 -11.48
CA LEU A 480 19.32 19.90 -10.47
C LEU A 480 20.64 20.37 -11.10
N LEU A 481 21.25 19.53 -11.94
CA LEU A 481 22.44 19.89 -12.70
C LEU A 481 22.19 21.15 -13.53
N ARG A 482 21.11 21.17 -14.31
CA ARG A 482 20.77 22.26 -15.21
C ARG A 482 20.46 23.57 -14.48
N ARG A 483 19.66 23.55 -13.40
CA ARG A 483 19.17 24.78 -12.73
C ARG A 483 20.11 25.30 -11.66
N VAL A 484 20.84 24.45 -11.00
CA VAL A 484 21.61 24.81 -9.81
C VAL A 484 23.10 24.65 -10.04
N ILE A 485 23.53 23.45 -10.45
CA ILE A 485 24.96 23.12 -10.47
C ILE A 485 25.66 23.80 -11.67
N ASN A 486 25.12 23.66 -12.89
CA ASN A 486 25.73 24.21 -14.10
C ASN A 486 25.85 25.73 -14.12
N PRO A 487 24.84 26.50 -13.61
CA PRO A 487 25.01 27.98 -13.51
C PRO A 487 26.08 28.41 -12.51
N ILE A 488 26.30 27.60 -11.44
CA ILE A 488 27.32 27.92 -10.41
C ILE A 488 28.71 27.48 -10.86
N TYR A 489 28.78 26.31 -11.51
CA TYR A 489 30.03 25.69 -11.98
C TYR A 489 29.88 25.35 -13.46
N PRO A 490 30.10 26.28 -14.36
CA PRO A 490 29.94 26.07 -15.81
C PRO A 490 30.96 25.09 -16.40
N ASN A 491 32.10 24.90 -15.75
CA ASN A 491 33.13 23.97 -16.17
C ASN A 491 32.92 22.58 -15.53
N GLU A 492 33.00 21.54 -16.33
CA GLU A 492 32.77 20.13 -15.89
C GLU A 492 33.83 19.69 -14.87
N ASP A 493 35.09 20.05 -15.06
CA ASP A 493 36.18 19.73 -14.15
C ASP A 493 36.02 20.42 -12.78
N GLU A 494 35.47 21.64 -12.74
CA GLU A 494 35.16 22.36 -11.51
C GLU A 494 33.97 21.75 -10.77
N ARG A 495 32.99 21.19 -11.49
CA ARG A 495 31.84 20.48 -10.91
C ARG A 495 32.30 19.22 -10.19
N ASP A 496 33.11 18.39 -10.85
CA ASP A 496 33.62 17.14 -10.29
C ASP A 496 34.55 17.40 -9.09
N TYR A 497 35.42 18.41 -9.17
CA TYR A 497 36.27 18.84 -8.08
C TYR A 497 35.47 19.31 -6.85
N ASN A 498 34.45 20.15 -7.05
CA ASN A 498 33.61 20.65 -5.96
C ASN A 498 32.66 19.59 -5.40
N ALA A 499 32.15 18.66 -6.22
CA ALA A 499 31.41 17.51 -5.77
C ALA A 499 32.29 16.60 -4.87
N HIS A 500 33.56 16.40 -5.24
CA HIS A 500 34.53 15.63 -4.44
C HIS A 500 34.92 16.33 -3.12
N ILE A 501 35.06 17.65 -3.10
CA ILE A 501 35.35 18.41 -1.87
C ILE A 501 34.17 18.44 -0.92
N LYS A 502 32.95 18.59 -1.44
CA LYS A 502 31.72 18.63 -0.62
C LYS A 502 31.29 17.23 -0.12
N ALA A 503 31.76 16.17 -0.75
CA ALA A 503 31.58 14.78 -0.32
C ALA A 503 32.63 14.31 0.72
N ARG A 504 33.70 15.10 0.97
CA ARG A 504 34.67 14.92 2.04
C ARG A 504 34.28 15.79 3.26
#